data_7b6419f5a045a9c1a56001a2dfb439de
#
_entry.id   7b6419f5a045a9c1a56001a2dfb439de
#
_cell.length_a   1.000
_cell.length_b   1.000
_cell.length_c   1.000
_cell.angle_alpha   90.00
_cell.angle_beta   90.00
_cell.angle_gamma   90.00
#
_symmetry.space_group_name_H-M   'P 1'
#
loop_
_entity.id
_entity.type
_entity.pdbx_description
1 polymer ?
#
loop_
_entity_poly.entity_id
_entity_poly.type
_entity_poly.pdbx_seq_one_letter_code
_entity_poly.pdbx_strand_id
1 'polypeptide(L)'
;MTEPYKIIEVKESVFADNDREAARLRTQLKQDRTFLLNLMSSPGSGKTMTLLRTLEALKDELRIGVMEADIDSDVDAAAMAGAGVRSIQLHTGGMCHLDAGMTEQGLQELGTEDLDLVVLENVGNLVCPAEFDTGAVKNAMILSVPE
;
A
#
# COMPACT_ATOMS: atom_id res chain seq x y z
N MET A 1 -15.33 -8.83 -19.64
CA MET A 1 -14.12 -9.39 -19.01
C MET A 1 -13.80 -8.62 -17.75
N THR A 2 -13.60 -9.30 -16.65
CA THR A 2 -13.32 -8.65 -15.38
C THR A 2 -11.86 -8.23 -15.34
N GLU A 3 -11.62 -6.99 -14.95
CA GLU A 3 -10.27 -6.53 -14.73
C GLU A 3 -9.62 -7.31 -13.58
N PRO A 4 -8.36 -7.76 -13.72
CA PRO A 4 -7.69 -8.49 -12.64
C PRO A 4 -7.35 -7.63 -11.43
N TYR A 5 -7.43 -6.32 -11.57
CA TYR A 5 -7.20 -5.35 -10.51
C TYR A 5 -7.99 -4.07 -10.81
N LYS A 6 -8.15 -3.24 -9.80
CA LYS A 6 -8.79 -1.93 -9.92
C LYS A 6 -7.77 -0.81 -9.88
N ILE A 7 -8.03 0.24 -10.63
CA ILE A 7 -7.26 1.48 -10.56
C ILE A 7 -8.21 2.53 -9.98
N ILE A 8 -7.81 3.17 -8.90
CA ILE A 8 -8.57 4.26 -8.31
C ILE A 8 -7.71 5.50 -8.14
N GLU A 9 -8.32 6.66 -8.28
CA GLU A 9 -7.67 7.92 -7.99
C GLU A 9 -7.90 8.26 -6.52
N VAL A 10 -6.83 8.56 -5.80
CA VAL A 10 -6.92 9.00 -4.40
C VAL A 10 -6.47 10.45 -4.33
N LYS A 11 -7.14 11.22 -3.48
CA LYS A 11 -6.89 12.65 -3.33
C LYS A 11 -6.40 12.94 -1.93
N GLU A 12 -5.47 13.89 -1.85
CA GLU A 12 -4.98 14.38 -0.58
C GLU A 12 -6.14 14.88 0.28
N SER A 13 -6.07 14.58 1.57
CA SER A 13 -7.08 15.00 2.51
C SER A 13 -7.04 16.51 2.72
N VAL A 14 -8.21 17.14 2.81
CA VAL A 14 -8.32 18.55 3.18
C VAL A 14 -8.13 18.78 4.66
N PHE A 15 -7.99 17.72 5.45
CA PHE A 15 -7.81 17.85 6.90
C PHE A 15 -6.40 18.35 7.21
N ALA A 16 -6.34 19.37 8.07
CA ALA A 16 -5.07 19.95 8.47
C ALA A 16 -4.26 19.06 9.41
N ASP A 17 -4.86 18.00 9.94
CA ASP A 17 -4.24 17.14 10.94
C ASP A 17 -4.19 15.70 10.47
N ASN A 18 -3.22 15.41 9.62
CA ASN A 18 -2.99 14.06 9.11
C ASN A 18 -2.63 13.07 10.23
N ASP A 19 -1.93 13.51 11.25
CA ASP A 19 -1.51 12.62 12.34
C ASP A 19 -2.73 12.10 13.13
N ARG A 20 -3.74 12.94 13.31
CA ARG A 20 -4.99 12.53 13.94
C ARG A 20 -5.74 11.53 13.08
N GLU A 21 -5.84 11.78 11.79
CA GLU A 21 -6.49 10.86 10.86
C GLU A 21 -5.76 9.53 10.78
N ALA A 22 -4.44 9.56 10.78
CA ALA A 22 -3.62 8.35 10.79
C ALA A 22 -3.83 7.53 12.06
N ALA A 23 -3.90 8.18 13.21
CA ALA A 23 -4.15 7.51 14.48
C ALA A 23 -5.56 6.88 14.52
N ARG A 24 -6.55 7.58 14.00
CA ARG A 24 -7.93 7.08 13.90
C ARG A 24 -7.98 5.83 12.99
N LEU A 25 -7.34 5.91 11.84
CA LEU A 25 -7.30 4.79 10.88
C LEU A 25 -6.61 3.57 11.51
N ARG A 26 -5.50 3.79 12.21
CA ARG A 26 -4.76 2.71 12.86
C ARG A 26 -5.62 2.02 13.94
N THR A 27 -6.40 2.79 14.68
CA THR A 27 -7.33 2.26 15.66
C THR A 27 -8.42 1.41 15.00
N GLN A 28 -8.96 1.89 13.88
CA GLN A 28 -9.98 1.17 13.11
C GLN A 28 -9.43 -0.16 12.60
N LEU A 29 -8.24 -0.15 12.03
CA LEU A 29 -7.58 -1.36 11.52
C LEU A 29 -7.33 -2.38 12.62
N LYS A 30 -6.98 -1.93 13.81
CA LYS A 30 -6.80 -2.81 14.96
C LYS A 30 -8.11 -3.49 15.36
N GLN A 31 -9.20 -2.74 15.35
CA GLN A 31 -10.53 -3.29 15.62
C GLN A 31 -10.94 -4.32 14.57
N ASP A 32 -10.62 -4.05 13.32
CA ASP A 32 -10.91 -4.93 12.19
C ASP A 32 -9.96 -6.12 12.10
N ARG A 33 -8.92 -6.16 12.91
CA ARG A 33 -7.88 -7.20 12.91
C ARG A 33 -7.15 -7.30 11.57
N THR A 34 -6.98 -6.16 10.93
CA THR A 34 -6.23 -6.06 9.68
C THR A 34 -4.91 -5.35 9.94
N PHE A 35 -3.82 -6.00 9.58
CA PHE A 35 -2.49 -5.42 9.72
C PHE A 35 -2.12 -4.68 8.43
N LEU A 36 -1.87 -3.39 8.52
CA LEU A 36 -1.43 -2.57 7.40
C LEU A 36 0.07 -2.30 7.51
N LEU A 37 0.79 -2.76 6.52
CA LEU A 37 2.24 -2.54 6.41
C LEU A 37 2.51 -1.52 5.30
N ASN A 38 3.15 -0.41 5.65
CA ASN A 38 3.63 0.56 4.66
C ASN A 38 5.03 0.16 4.22
N LEU A 39 5.18 -0.23 2.96
CA LEU A 39 6.45 -0.65 2.38
C LEU A 39 7.03 0.48 1.56
N MET A 40 8.18 0.98 1.98
CA MET A 40 8.89 2.08 1.33
C MET A 40 10.17 1.58 0.67
N SER A 41 10.58 2.21 -0.40
CA SER A 41 11.81 1.84 -1.08
C SER A 41 12.34 2.99 -1.93
N SER A 42 13.63 2.93 -2.23
CA SER A 42 14.18 3.73 -3.32
C SER A 42 13.78 3.11 -4.67
N PRO A 43 13.71 3.90 -5.74
CA PRO A 43 13.46 3.36 -7.08
C PRO A 43 14.50 2.31 -7.45
N GLY A 44 14.08 1.23 -8.08
CA GLY A 44 14.98 0.19 -8.56
C GLY A 44 15.59 -0.69 -7.48
N SER A 45 15.02 -0.73 -6.28
CA SER A 45 15.56 -1.51 -5.16
C SER A 45 15.17 -2.99 -5.16
N GLY A 46 14.38 -3.42 -6.14
CA GLY A 46 13.86 -4.80 -6.16
C GLY A 46 12.63 -5.01 -5.28
N LYS A 47 11.94 -3.95 -4.95
CA LYS A 47 10.77 -3.95 -4.07
C LYS A 47 9.69 -4.91 -4.55
N THR A 48 9.33 -4.86 -5.82
CA THR A 48 8.27 -5.70 -6.39
C THR A 48 8.61 -7.18 -6.28
N MET A 49 9.84 -7.56 -6.61
CA MET A 49 10.27 -8.96 -6.53
C MET A 49 10.28 -9.46 -5.08
N THR A 50 10.79 -8.65 -4.16
CA THR A 50 10.80 -8.98 -2.73
C THR A 50 9.38 -9.17 -2.23
N LEU A 51 8.47 -8.26 -2.60
CA LEU A 51 7.08 -8.33 -2.20
C LEU A 51 6.41 -9.58 -2.76
N LEU A 52 6.58 -9.88 -4.05
CA LEU A 52 6.01 -11.09 -4.66
C LEU A 52 6.47 -12.36 -3.96
N ARG A 53 7.74 -12.48 -3.64
CA ARG A 53 8.28 -13.64 -2.93
C ARG A 53 7.69 -13.76 -1.54
N THR A 54 7.53 -12.65 -0.84
CA THR A 54 6.92 -12.62 0.49
C THR A 54 5.46 -13.06 0.42
N LEU A 55 4.71 -12.56 -0.55
CA LEU A 55 3.31 -12.93 -0.73
C LEU A 55 3.15 -14.41 -1.06
N GLU A 56 4.00 -14.95 -1.92
CA GLU A 56 3.99 -16.38 -2.25
C GLU A 56 4.22 -17.25 -1.01
N ALA A 57 5.07 -16.78 -0.11
CA ALA A 57 5.37 -17.51 1.11
C ALA A 57 4.24 -17.48 2.14
N LEU A 58 3.42 -16.42 2.13
CA LEU A 58 2.42 -16.18 3.16
C LEU A 58 0.97 -16.40 2.73
N LYS A 59 0.70 -16.47 1.44
CA LYS A 59 -0.68 -16.47 0.91
C LYS A 59 -1.54 -17.65 1.37
N ASP A 60 -0.93 -18.77 1.72
CA ASP A 60 -1.66 -19.95 2.21
C ASP A 60 -2.01 -19.83 3.70
N GLU A 61 -1.35 -18.94 4.42
CA GLU A 61 -1.56 -18.75 5.85
C GLU A 61 -2.35 -17.47 6.17
N LEU A 62 -2.23 -16.46 5.32
CA LEU A 62 -2.85 -15.15 5.52
C LEU A 62 -3.66 -14.75 4.30
N ARG A 63 -4.77 -14.07 4.55
CA ARG A 63 -5.55 -13.42 3.50
C ARG A 63 -4.96 -12.04 3.26
N ILE A 64 -4.39 -11.84 2.08
CA ILE A 64 -3.55 -10.68 1.80
C ILE A 64 -4.14 -9.83 0.68
N GLY A 65 -4.07 -8.51 0.86
CA GLY A 65 -4.34 -7.53 -0.19
C GLY A 65 -3.15 -6.60 -0.36
N VAL A 66 -3.01 -6.03 -1.53
CA VAL A 66 -1.94 -5.10 -1.85
C VAL A 66 -2.51 -3.83 -2.45
N MET A 67 -2.05 -2.69 -1.98
CA MET A 67 -2.31 -1.39 -2.58
C MET A 67 -1.01 -0.87 -3.17
N GLU A 68 -1.04 -0.60 -4.47
CA GLU A 68 0.12 -0.10 -5.20
C GLU A 68 -0.02 1.40 -5.45
N ALA A 69 0.92 2.17 -4.97
CA ALA A 69 0.91 3.63 -5.12
C ALA A 69 1.98 4.11 -6.10
N ASP A 70 2.19 3.38 -7.17
CA ASP A 70 3.14 3.78 -8.20
C ASP A 70 2.52 4.82 -9.13
N ILE A 71 3.27 5.87 -9.41
CA ILE A 71 2.82 6.99 -10.23
C ILE A 71 2.76 6.61 -11.72
N ASP A 72 3.61 5.70 -12.13
CA ASP A 72 3.93 5.56 -13.56
C ASP A 72 3.35 4.33 -14.23
N SER A 73 2.80 3.36 -13.50
CA SER A 73 2.48 2.09 -14.15
C SER A 73 1.55 1.22 -13.32
N ASP A 74 0.68 0.50 -14.02
CA ASP A 74 -0.15 -0.56 -13.45
C ASP A 74 0.53 -1.93 -13.48
N VAL A 75 1.81 -1.97 -13.87
CA VAL A 75 2.55 -3.23 -14.03
C VAL A 75 2.65 -4.00 -12.72
N ASP A 76 2.95 -3.30 -11.63
CA ASP A 76 3.10 -3.94 -10.33
C ASP A 76 1.78 -4.51 -9.82
N ALA A 77 0.68 -3.77 -9.99
CA ALA A 77 -0.64 -4.26 -9.59
C ALA A 77 -1.04 -5.47 -10.43
N ALA A 78 -0.74 -5.47 -11.73
CA ALA A 78 -1.00 -6.61 -12.59
C ALA A 78 -0.18 -7.84 -12.16
N ALA A 79 1.08 -7.65 -11.78
CA ALA A 79 1.92 -8.74 -11.29
C ALA A 79 1.37 -9.33 -10.00
N MET A 80 0.90 -8.51 -9.08
CA MET A 80 0.30 -8.95 -7.83
C MET A 80 -0.99 -9.73 -8.08
N ALA A 81 -1.86 -9.22 -8.96
CA ALA A 81 -3.09 -9.91 -9.34
C ALA A 81 -2.78 -11.26 -9.98
N GLY A 82 -1.73 -11.33 -10.82
CA GLY A 82 -1.27 -12.57 -11.42
C GLY A 82 -0.78 -13.60 -10.41
N ALA A 83 -0.32 -13.15 -9.25
CA ALA A 83 0.07 -14.03 -8.14
C ALA A 83 -1.11 -14.53 -7.31
N GLY A 84 -2.34 -14.12 -7.64
CA GLY A 84 -3.55 -14.55 -6.94
C GLY A 84 -3.84 -13.74 -5.68
N VAL A 85 -3.24 -12.57 -5.54
CA VAL A 85 -3.43 -11.67 -4.41
C VAL A 85 -4.37 -10.54 -4.83
N ARG A 86 -5.35 -10.22 -3.98
CA ARG A 86 -6.24 -9.07 -4.24
C ARG A 86 -5.40 -7.80 -4.27
N SER A 87 -5.51 -7.01 -5.33
CA SER A 87 -4.72 -5.79 -5.45
C SER A 87 -5.48 -4.67 -6.14
N ILE A 88 -5.13 -3.46 -5.76
CA ILE A 88 -5.58 -2.24 -6.43
C ILE A 88 -4.39 -1.33 -6.63
N GLN A 89 -4.51 -0.47 -7.62
CA GLN A 89 -3.52 0.56 -7.86
C GLN A 89 -4.10 1.92 -7.52
N LEU A 90 -3.33 2.71 -6.78
CA LEU A 90 -3.71 4.05 -6.36
C LEU A 90 -2.99 5.08 -7.22
N HIS A 91 -3.74 5.94 -7.89
CA HIS A 91 -3.20 7.05 -8.65
C HIS A 91 -3.25 8.31 -7.78
N THR A 92 -2.09 8.84 -7.43
CA THR A 92 -1.97 9.97 -6.51
C THR A 92 -2.04 11.33 -7.19
N GLY A 93 -2.23 11.36 -8.51
CA GLY A 93 -2.24 12.62 -9.27
C GLY A 93 -0.88 13.29 -9.31
N GLY A 94 0.20 12.52 -9.26
CA GLY A 94 1.56 13.03 -9.28
C GLY A 94 2.15 13.34 -7.91
N MET A 95 1.41 13.09 -6.84
CA MET A 95 1.93 13.26 -5.48
C MET A 95 3.02 12.22 -5.21
N CYS A 96 4.06 12.62 -4.49
CA CYS A 96 5.19 11.76 -4.16
C CYS A 96 5.01 11.00 -2.84
N HIS A 97 3.82 11.07 -2.25
CA HIS A 97 3.52 10.43 -0.96
C HIS A 97 2.04 10.09 -0.87
N LEU A 98 1.70 9.33 0.17
CA LEU A 98 0.31 9.08 0.58
C LEU A 98 0.12 9.58 2.01
N ASP A 99 -1.00 10.24 2.26
CA ASP A 99 -1.42 10.57 3.61
C ASP A 99 -2.46 9.54 4.10
N ALA A 100 -2.95 9.72 5.34
CA ALA A 100 -3.91 8.80 5.92
C ALA A 100 -5.24 8.78 5.17
N GLY A 101 -5.70 9.93 4.68
CA GLY A 101 -6.94 10.01 3.93
C GLY A 101 -6.88 9.25 2.60
N MET A 102 -5.77 9.38 1.90
CA MET A 102 -5.54 8.65 0.64
C MET A 102 -5.47 7.15 0.90
N THR A 103 -4.78 6.74 1.97
CA THR A 103 -4.71 5.34 2.38
C THR A 103 -6.09 4.78 2.70
N GLU A 104 -6.90 5.52 3.44
CA GLU A 104 -8.26 5.10 3.78
C GLU A 104 -9.13 4.92 2.54
N GLN A 105 -9.04 5.82 1.58
CA GLN A 105 -9.75 5.69 0.30
C GLN A 105 -9.39 4.37 -0.39
N GLY A 106 -8.10 4.04 -0.40
CA GLY A 106 -7.63 2.79 -0.98
C GLY A 106 -8.16 1.56 -0.24
N LEU A 107 -8.13 1.59 1.08
CA LEU A 107 -8.63 0.48 1.91
C LEU A 107 -10.13 0.24 1.71
N GLN A 108 -10.91 1.30 1.57
CA GLN A 108 -12.34 1.18 1.32
C GLN A 108 -12.63 0.51 -0.01
N GLU A 109 -11.87 0.83 -1.05
CA GLU A 109 -12.02 0.21 -2.36
C GLU A 109 -11.50 -1.22 -2.40
N LEU A 110 -10.46 -1.51 -1.66
CA LEU A 110 -9.89 -2.87 -1.58
C LEU A 110 -10.83 -3.82 -0.85
N GLY A 111 -11.48 -3.34 0.19
CA GLY A 111 -12.33 -4.15 1.07
C GLY A 111 -11.47 -4.99 2.02
N THR A 112 -11.40 -4.57 3.28
CA THR A 112 -10.48 -5.17 4.24
C THR A 112 -11.15 -6.16 5.20
N GLU A 113 -12.47 -6.32 5.13
CA GLU A 113 -13.24 -7.14 6.09
C GLU A 113 -12.76 -8.59 6.16
N ASP A 114 -12.27 -9.11 5.06
CA ASP A 114 -11.80 -10.50 4.95
C ASP A 114 -10.27 -10.57 4.75
N LEU A 115 -9.53 -9.52 5.07
CA LEU A 115 -8.09 -9.49 4.91
C LEU A 115 -7.38 -9.44 6.26
N ASP A 116 -6.34 -10.25 6.41
CA ASP A 116 -5.47 -10.27 7.58
C ASP A 116 -4.32 -9.27 7.46
N LEU A 117 -3.79 -9.15 6.26
CA LEU A 117 -2.64 -8.30 5.95
C LEU A 117 -2.91 -7.48 4.70
N VAL A 118 -2.67 -6.18 4.79
CA VAL A 118 -2.62 -5.31 3.63
C VAL A 118 -1.24 -4.70 3.53
N VAL A 119 -0.62 -4.83 2.37
CA VAL A 119 0.66 -4.17 2.09
C VAL A 119 0.38 -2.95 1.22
N LEU A 120 0.77 -1.80 1.72
CA LEU A 120 0.79 -0.57 0.93
C LEU A 120 2.18 -0.41 0.35
N GLU A 121 2.32 -0.67 -0.94
CA GLU A 121 3.57 -0.40 -1.65
C GLU A 121 3.58 1.07 -2.02
N ASN A 122 4.31 1.86 -1.24
CA ASN A 122 4.33 3.30 -1.34
C ASN A 122 5.08 3.79 -2.58
N VAL A 123 4.92 5.05 -2.90
CA VAL A 123 5.62 5.69 -4.02
C VAL A 123 7.13 5.48 -3.88
N GLY A 124 7.80 5.19 -5.00
CA GLY A 124 9.22 4.83 -5.00
C GLY A 124 10.15 5.99 -4.71
N ASN A 125 10.23 6.42 -3.46
CA ASN A 125 11.23 7.33 -2.95
C ASN A 125 11.27 7.19 -1.42
N LEU A 126 12.30 7.73 -0.76
CA LEU A 126 12.48 7.58 0.68
C LEU A 126 12.35 8.90 1.45
N VAL A 127 12.06 9.99 0.76
CA VAL A 127 11.94 11.31 1.40
C VAL A 127 10.49 11.65 1.68
N CYS A 128 9.69 11.85 0.66
CA CYS A 128 8.29 12.25 0.82
C CYS A 128 7.47 11.22 1.59
N PRO A 129 7.53 9.91 1.28
CA PRO A 129 6.75 8.93 2.02
C PRO A 129 7.12 8.82 3.50
N ALA A 130 8.35 9.14 3.85
CA ALA A 130 8.80 9.08 5.25
C ALA A 130 8.25 10.22 6.11
N GLU A 131 7.81 11.31 5.49
CA GLU A 131 7.32 12.49 6.20
C GLU A 131 5.84 12.40 6.59
N PHE A 132 5.09 11.51 5.96
CA PHE A 132 3.64 11.44 6.13
C PHE A 132 3.21 10.11 6.74
N ASP A 133 2.48 10.19 7.84
CA ASP A 133 1.89 9.02 8.47
C ASP A 133 0.71 8.54 7.60
N THR A 134 0.79 7.32 7.11
CA THR A 134 -0.26 6.71 6.28
C THR A 134 -1.36 6.07 7.10
N GLY A 135 -1.18 5.94 8.40
CA GLY A 135 -2.05 5.17 9.27
C GLY A 135 -1.65 3.71 9.38
N ALA A 136 -0.55 3.32 8.77
CA ALA A 136 -0.06 1.94 8.85
C ALA A 136 0.34 1.55 10.28
N VAL A 137 0.24 0.26 10.56
CA VAL A 137 0.66 -0.30 11.85
C VAL A 137 2.17 -0.29 11.96
N LYS A 138 2.85 -0.62 10.87
CA LYS A 138 4.31 -0.62 10.79
C LYS A 138 4.76 -0.09 9.44
N ASN A 139 5.97 0.44 9.42
CA ASN A 139 6.67 0.86 8.22
C ASN A 139 7.86 -0.07 8.02
N ALA A 140 8.07 -0.48 6.79
CA ALA A 140 9.24 -1.25 6.38
C ALA A 140 9.90 -0.55 5.19
N MET A 141 11.20 -0.73 5.05
CA MET A 141 11.96 -0.06 4.01
C MET A 141 12.91 -1.04 3.35
N ILE A 142 12.94 -1.01 2.02
CA ILE A 142 13.89 -1.80 1.24
C ILE A 142 14.94 -0.86 0.71
N LEU A 143 16.19 -1.13 1.05
CA LEU A 143 17.35 -0.37 0.58
C LEU A 143 18.19 -1.25 -0.33
N SER A 144 18.57 -0.69 -1.47
CA SER A 144 19.56 -1.30 -2.33
C SER A 144 20.94 -0.88 -1.83
N VAL A 145 21.77 -1.86 -1.51
CA VAL A 145 23.14 -1.61 -1.06
C VAL A 145 24.07 -1.84 -2.23
N PRO A 146 24.75 -0.81 -2.74
CA PRO A 146 25.68 -1.00 -3.85
C PRO A 146 26.89 -1.82 -3.40
N GLU A 147 27.34 -2.68 -4.30
CA GLU A 147 28.55 -3.49 -4.08
C GLU A 147 29.81 -2.67 -4.29
#